data_930013dc93e5bcfb3f3241b92d924522
#
_entry.id   930013dc93e5bcfb3f3241b92d924522
#
_cell.length_a   1.000
_cell.length_b   1.000
_cell.length_c   1.000
_cell.angle_alpha   90.00
_cell.angle_beta   90.00
_cell.angle_gamma   90.00
#
_symmetry.space_group_name_H-M   'P 1'
#
loop_
_entity.id
_entity.type
_entity.pdbx_description
1 polymer ?
#
loop_
_entity_poly.entity_id
_entity_poly.type
_entity_poly.pdbx_seq_one_letter_code
_entity_poly.pdbx_strand_id
1 'polypeptide(L)'
;MKTCMACSMPLENAEEIGLDNESGTFCKYCVNEDGSVKTCEEIFHGGAEFFMSAVPGVDKDLAERLTRKNMKSLPYWQKQEHECLNGEEASEEEFNAAMAKMSI
;
A
#
# COMPACT_ATOMS: atom_id res chain seq x y z
N MET A 1 -0.39 11.38 13.77
CA MET A 1 -1.26 10.51 12.95
C MET A 1 -0.51 9.23 12.59
N LYS A 2 -1.18 8.09 12.70
CA LYS A 2 -0.57 6.79 12.37
C LYS A 2 -0.81 6.46 10.90
N THR A 3 0.08 5.67 10.34
CA THR A 3 -0.07 5.16 8.98
C THR A 3 0.09 3.66 8.99
N CYS A 4 -0.55 3.00 8.04
CA CYS A 4 -0.43 1.55 7.90
C CYS A 4 0.99 1.18 7.43
N MET A 5 1.61 0.25 8.14
CA MET A 5 2.97 -0.21 7.83
C MET A 5 3.05 -1.02 6.53
N ALA A 6 1.92 -1.55 6.08
CA ALA A 6 1.89 -2.42 4.89
C ALA A 6 1.48 -1.69 3.61
N CYS A 7 0.66 -0.62 3.71
CA CYS A 7 0.17 0.08 2.52
C CYS A 7 0.26 1.61 2.61
N SER A 8 0.76 2.14 3.71
CA SER A 8 0.93 3.57 4.01
C SER A 8 -0.36 4.38 4.06
N MET A 9 -1.51 3.74 4.17
CA MET A 9 -2.79 4.43 4.31
C MET A 9 -2.82 5.23 5.61
N PRO A 10 -3.24 6.52 5.59
CA PRO A 10 -3.38 7.29 6.81
C PRO A 10 -4.47 6.70 7.71
N LEU A 11 -4.19 6.57 9.00
CA LEU A 11 -5.13 5.99 9.96
C LEU A 11 -5.60 7.08 10.92
N GLU A 12 -6.71 7.71 10.57
CA GLU A 12 -7.26 8.82 11.35
C GLU A 12 -8.20 8.35 12.45
N ASN A 13 -8.87 7.22 12.23
CA ASN A 13 -9.87 6.68 13.15
C ASN A 13 -9.48 5.29 13.63
N ALA A 14 -9.85 4.95 14.87
CA ALA A 14 -9.61 3.63 15.42
C ALA A 14 -10.27 2.52 14.59
N GLU A 15 -11.39 2.82 13.94
CA GLU A 15 -12.10 1.86 13.09
C GLU A 15 -11.28 1.42 11.88
N GLU A 16 -10.32 2.23 11.44
CA GLU A 16 -9.47 1.91 10.32
C GLU A 16 -8.31 1.01 10.70
N ILE A 17 -8.03 0.88 11.99
CA ILE A 17 -6.93 0.07 12.51
C ILE A 17 -7.38 -1.38 12.63
N GLY A 18 -6.68 -2.29 11.92
CA GLY A 18 -6.94 -3.72 12.02
C GLY A 18 -6.03 -4.42 13.01
N LEU A 19 -4.81 -3.94 13.17
CA LEU A 19 -3.82 -4.52 14.07
C LEU A 19 -2.87 -3.43 14.54
N ASP A 20 -2.53 -3.45 15.81
CA ASP A 20 -1.56 -2.52 16.37
C ASP A 20 -0.70 -3.30 17.36
N ASN A 21 0.57 -3.50 17.01
CA ASN A 21 1.50 -4.26 17.84
C ASN A 21 2.91 -3.67 17.76
N GLU A 22 3.89 -4.38 18.31
CA GLU A 22 5.27 -3.91 18.34
C GLU A 22 5.88 -3.68 16.96
N SER A 23 5.39 -4.41 15.94
CA SER A 23 5.86 -4.26 14.56
C SER A 23 5.30 -3.01 13.88
N GLY A 24 4.26 -2.42 14.44
CA GLY A 24 3.62 -1.21 13.91
C GLY A 24 2.11 -1.34 13.85
N THR A 25 1.49 -0.39 13.17
CA THR A 25 0.05 -0.33 13.01
C THR A 25 -0.34 -0.72 11.59
N PHE A 26 -1.38 -1.53 11.44
CA PHE A 26 -1.85 -2.00 10.13
C PHE A 26 -3.32 -1.66 9.98
N CYS A 27 -3.71 -1.24 8.77
CA CYS A 27 -5.11 -0.92 8.51
C CYS A 27 -5.95 -2.20 8.41
N LYS A 28 -7.26 -2.06 8.55
CA LYS A 28 -8.17 -3.20 8.51
C LYS A 28 -8.15 -3.96 7.18
N TYR A 29 -7.73 -3.31 6.11
CA TYR A 29 -7.64 -3.93 4.79
C TYR A 29 -6.39 -4.77 4.59
N CYS A 30 -5.41 -4.61 5.47
CA CYS A 30 -4.15 -5.36 5.41
C CYS A 30 -4.11 -6.51 6.41
N VAL A 31 -5.20 -6.76 7.12
CA VAL A 31 -5.29 -7.77 8.18
C VAL A 31 -6.42 -8.73 7.87
N ASN A 32 -6.17 -10.04 8.06
CA ASN A 32 -7.18 -11.06 7.91
C ASN A 32 -8.09 -11.13 9.14
N GLU A 33 -9.19 -11.86 9.01
CA GLU A 33 -10.15 -12.01 10.12
C GLU A 33 -9.52 -12.63 11.38
N ASP A 34 -8.48 -13.45 11.22
CA ASP A 34 -7.78 -14.08 12.34
C ASP A 34 -6.75 -13.17 13.00
N GLY A 35 -6.59 -11.94 12.52
CA GLY A 35 -5.66 -10.97 13.07
C GLY A 35 -4.26 -10.99 12.46
N SER A 36 -4.00 -11.88 11.51
CA SER A 36 -2.70 -11.92 10.84
C SER A 36 -2.64 -10.90 9.71
N VAL A 37 -1.44 -10.42 9.41
CA VAL A 37 -1.23 -9.50 8.30
C VAL A 37 -1.33 -10.28 6.99
N LYS A 38 -2.02 -9.72 6.02
CA LYS A 38 -2.17 -10.33 4.70
C LYS A 38 -0.83 -10.51 4.01
N THR A 39 -0.78 -11.40 3.03
CA THR A 39 0.44 -11.64 2.27
C THR A 39 0.79 -10.44 1.39
N CYS A 40 2.05 -10.39 0.96
CA CYS A 40 2.51 -9.36 0.04
C CYS A 40 1.64 -9.30 -1.21
N GLU A 41 1.32 -10.44 -1.80
CA GLU A 41 0.49 -10.51 -3.01
C GLU A 41 -0.92 -9.96 -2.79
N GLU A 42 -1.55 -10.30 -1.67
CA GLU A 42 -2.89 -9.80 -1.36
C GLU A 42 -2.89 -8.29 -1.18
N ILE A 43 -1.90 -7.77 -0.46
CA ILE A 43 -1.78 -6.32 -0.24
C ILE A 43 -1.44 -5.60 -1.55
N PHE A 44 -0.59 -6.20 -2.36
CA PHE A 44 -0.24 -5.66 -3.67
C PHE A 44 -1.47 -5.53 -4.57
N HIS A 45 -2.29 -6.57 -4.66
CA HIS A 45 -3.52 -6.52 -5.45
C HIS A 45 -4.49 -5.46 -4.94
N GLY A 46 -4.64 -5.38 -3.64
CA GLY A 46 -5.52 -4.37 -3.03
C GLY A 46 -5.02 -2.95 -3.32
N GLY A 47 -3.71 -2.73 -3.26
CA GLY A 47 -3.11 -1.44 -3.58
C GLY A 47 -3.31 -1.06 -5.04
N ALA A 48 -3.12 -2.00 -5.96
CA ALA A 48 -3.32 -1.74 -7.38
C ALA A 48 -4.78 -1.38 -7.66
N GLU A 49 -5.72 -2.11 -7.09
CA GLU A 49 -7.15 -1.78 -7.24
C GLU A 49 -7.48 -0.40 -6.66
N PHE A 50 -6.87 -0.07 -5.54
CA PHE A 50 -7.05 1.24 -4.92
C PHE A 50 -6.60 2.35 -5.87
N PHE A 51 -5.41 2.22 -6.45
CA PHE A 51 -4.91 3.25 -7.37
C PHE A 51 -5.78 3.37 -8.62
N MET A 52 -6.28 2.26 -9.15
CA MET A 52 -7.18 2.30 -10.29
C MET A 52 -8.50 3.01 -9.98
N SER A 53 -8.98 2.88 -8.75
CA SER A 53 -10.22 3.51 -8.32
C SER A 53 -10.03 4.96 -7.91
N ALA A 54 -8.93 5.27 -7.23
CA ALA A 54 -8.71 6.58 -6.61
C ALA A 54 -8.08 7.59 -7.57
N VAL A 55 -7.34 7.14 -8.57
CA VAL A 55 -6.60 8.01 -9.48
C VAL A 55 -7.17 7.88 -10.89
N PRO A 56 -7.86 8.92 -11.40
CA PRO A 56 -8.42 8.88 -12.75
C PRO A 56 -7.33 8.68 -13.82
N GLY A 57 -7.59 7.81 -14.78
CA GLY A 57 -6.69 7.60 -15.89
C GLY A 57 -5.56 6.60 -15.65
N VAL A 58 -5.50 6.02 -14.46
CA VAL A 58 -4.49 5.00 -14.15
C VAL A 58 -4.97 3.65 -14.67
N ASP A 59 -4.14 3.01 -15.50
CA ASP A 59 -4.42 1.65 -15.96
C ASP A 59 -3.80 0.63 -15.00
N LYS A 60 -4.02 -0.64 -15.28
CA LYS A 60 -3.53 -1.72 -14.42
C LYS A 60 -2.00 -1.72 -14.31
N ASP A 61 -1.30 -1.53 -15.43
CA ASP A 61 0.16 -1.53 -15.44
C ASP A 61 0.72 -0.42 -14.55
N LEU A 62 0.21 0.80 -14.71
CA LEU A 62 0.66 1.92 -13.89
C LEU A 62 0.28 1.71 -12.43
N ALA A 63 -0.92 1.21 -12.16
CA ALA A 63 -1.36 0.93 -10.78
C ALA A 63 -0.42 -0.06 -10.10
N GLU A 64 0.01 -1.10 -10.80
CA GLU A 64 0.94 -2.08 -10.25
C GLU A 64 2.31 -1.45 -9.97
N ARG A 65 2.80 -0.61 -10.89
CA ARG A 65 4.08 0.07 -10.69
C ARG A 65 4.03 1.06 -9.53
N LEU A 66 2.93 1.78 -9.39
CA LEU A 66 2.72 2.69 -8.26
C LEU A 66 2.70 1.92 -6.95
N THR A 67 2.02 0.78 -6.93
CA THR A 67 1.92 -0.04 -5.73
C THR A 67 3.29 -0.58 -5.32
N ARG A 68 4.10 -1.03 -6.28
CA ARG A 68 5.46 -1.51 -5.98
C ARG A 68 6.31 -0.40 -5.38
N LYS A 69 6.25 0.79 -5.96
CA LYS A 69 7.00 1.93 -5.43
C LYS A 69 6.59 2.25 -4.01
N ASN A 70 5.29 2.28 -3.75
CA ASN A 70 4.76 2.58 -2.43
C ASN A 70 5.20 1.53 -1.40
N MET A 71 5.00 0.25 -1.71
CA MET A 71 5.35 -0.83 -0.78
C MET A 71 6.85 -0.91 -0.52
N LYS A 72 7.67 -0.77 -1.56
CA LYS A 72 9.13 -0.82 -1.40
C LYS A 72 9.68 0.33 -0.57
N SER A 73 8.96 1.42 -0.46
CA SER A 73 9.38 2.55 0.38
C SER A 73 9.11 2.32 1.87
N LEU A 74 8.32 1.30 2.20
CA LEU A 74 7.93 1.03 3.59
C LEU A 74 8.93 0.09 4.27
N PRO A 75 9.42 0.44 5.47
CA PRO A 75 10.39 -0.40 6.19
C PRO A 75 9.90 -1.83 6.43
N TYR A 76 8.60 -2.02 6.59
CA TYR A 76 8.03 -3.34 6.82
C TYR A 76 8.39 -4.31 5.68
N TRP A 77 8.32 -3.85 4.43
CA TRP A 77 8.63 -4.67 3.26
C TRP A 77 10.12 -4.71 2.92
N GLN A 78 10.91 -3.80 3.49
CA GLN A 78 12.35 -3.75 3.25
C GLN A 78 13.14 -4.79 4.05
N LYS A 79 12.52 -5.39 5.06
CA LYS A 79 13.18 -6.37 5.94
C LYS A 79 13.57 -7.66 5.23
N GLN A 80 12.85 -8.01 4.17
CA GLN A 80 13.08 -9.22 3.37
C GLN A 80 12.77 -8.91 1.91
N GLU A 81 13.32 -9.73 1.02
CA GLU A 81 12.96 -9.64 -0.38
C GLU A 81 11.62 -10.34 -0.57
N HIS A 82 10.73 -9.73 -1.34
CA HIS A 82 9.42 -10.28 -1.66
C HIS A 82 9.28 -10.38 -3.16
N GLU A 83 8.99 -11.57 -3.68
CA GLU A 83 8.80 -11.78 -5.10
C GLU A 83 7.69 -10.91 -5.68
N CYS A 84 6.65 -10.64 -4.91
CA CYS A 84 5.55 -9.82 -5.38
C CYS A 84 5.96 -8.38 -5.66
N LEU A 85 7.09 -7.94 -5.11
CA LEU A 85 7.61 -6.59 -5.32
C LEU A 85 8.71 -6.52 -6.37
N ASN A 86 9.07 -7.65 -6.97
CA ASN A 86 10.03 -7.67 -8.07
C ASN A 86 9.35 -7.17 -9.34
N GLY A 87 10.01 -6.26 -10.05
CA GLY A 87 9.48 -5.66 -11.26
C GLY A 87 9.68 -4.16 -11.28
N GLU A 88 9.17 -3.54 -12.31
CA GLU A 88 9.33 -2.10 -12.48
C GLU A 88 8.48 -1.32 -11.48
N GLU A 89 9.07 -0.25 -10.95
CA GLU A 89 8.38 0.71 -10.11
C GLU A 89 8.02 1.93 -10.95
N ALA A 90 6.99 2.66 -10.51
CA ALA A 90 6.67 3.94 -11.12
C ALA A 90 7.83 4.91 -10.84
N SER A 91 8.02 5.88 -11.73
CA SER A 91 8.99 6.95 -11.50
C SER A 91 8.47 7.88 -10.40
N GLU A 92 9.37 8.70 -9.85
CA GLU A 92 8.95 9.70 -8.87
C GLU A 92 7.91 10.65 -9.45
N GLU A 93 8.06 11.03 -10.71
CA GLU A 93 7.11 11.91 -11.37
C GLU A 93 5.73 11.27 -11.48
N GLU A 94 5.69 9.98 -11.87
CA GLU A 94 4.43 9.25 -11.97
C GLU A 94 3.78 9.11 -10.59
N PHE A 95 4.57 8.79 -9.59
CA PHE A 95 4.08 8.64 -8.23
C PHE A 95 3.53 9.96 -7.68
N ASN A 96 4.30 11.03 -7.82
CA ASN A 96 3.89 12.34 -7.34
C ASN A 96 2.64 12.85 -8.07
N ALA A 97 2.53 12.60 -9.37
CA ALA A 97 1.35 12.98 -10.14
C ALA A 97 0.12 12.22 -9.65
N ALA A 98 0.26 10.92 -9.35
CA ALA A 98 -0.83 10.12 -8.83
C ALA A 98 -1.26 10.60 -7.45
N MET A 99 -0.30 10.90 -6.57
CA MET A 99 -0.60 11.40 -5.23
C MET A 99 -1.30 12.74 -5.29
N ALA A 100 -0.90 13.63 -6.21
CA ALA A 100 -1.53 14.92 -6.38
C ALA A 100 -3.00 14.78 -6.80
N LYS A 101 -3.31 13.81 -7.65
CA LYS A 101 -4.69 13.55 -8.08
C LYS A 101 -5.55 12.97 -6.95
N MET A 102 -4.92 12.22 -6.03
CA MET A 102 -5.62 11.65 -4.88
C MET A 102 -5.85 12.67 -3.77
N SER A 103 -5.06 13.72 -3.73
CA SER A 103 -5.08 14.70 -2.64
C SER A 103 -6.18 15.75 -2.76
N ILE A 104 -7.07 15.60 -3.67
CA ILE A 104 -8.16 16.57 -3.90
C ILE A 104 -9.17 16.56 -2.76
#